data_809df70e561740ae8b04adfa51246cda
#
_entry.id   809df70e561740ae8b04adfa51246cda
#
_cell.length_a   1.000
_cell.length_b   1.000
_cell.length_c   1.000
_cell.angle_alpha   90.00
_cell.angle_beta   90.00
_cell.angle_gamma   90.00
#
_symmetry.space_group_name_H-M   'P 1'
#
loop_
_entity.id
_entity.type
_entity.pdbx_description
1 polymer ?
#
loop_
_entity_poly.entity_id
_entity_poly.type
_entity_poly.pdbx_seq_one_letter_code
_entity_poly.pdbx_strand_id
1 'polypeptide(L)' 'MNFKNVEELDLYKEYKFAYDKAHELEFFDKLQEALYYYEYAKYLREKIDNGETILYKVNF' A
#
# COMPACT_ATOMS: atom_id res chain seq x y z
N MET A 1 12.49 7.81 -2.87
CA MET A 1 12.02 6.83 -3.85
C MET A 1 11.39 7.51 -5.05
N ASN A 2 11.74 7.06 -6.23
CA ASN A 2 11.24 7.67 -7.45
C ASN A 2 10.18 6.78 -8.08
N PHE A 3 9.01 7.35 -8.28
CA PHE A 3 7.93 6.64 -8.92
C PHE A 3 7.94 6.95 -10.40
N LYS A 4 7.74 5.92 -11.19
CA LYS A 4 7.86 6.05 -12.63
C LYS A 4 6.60 6.55 -13.29
N ASN A 5 5.48 6.44 -12.60
CA ASN A 5 4.23 6.91 -13.15
C ASN A 5 3.21 7.14 -12.05
N VAL A 6 2.05 7.62 -12.48
CA VAL A 6 0.97 7.98 -11.56
C VAL A 6 0.40 6.76 -10.86
N GLU A 7 0.27 5.65 -11.58
CA GLU A 7 -0.31 4.45 -11.00
C GLU A 7 0.55 3.91 -9.86
N GLU A 8 1.86 3.91 -10.06
CA GLU A 8 2.77 3.47 -9.03
C GLU A 8 2.67 4.37 -7.81
N LEU A 9 2.59 5.66 -8.04
CA LEU A 9 2.45 6.62 -6.95
C LEU A 9 1.13 6.44 -6.22
N ASP A 10 0.06 6.19 -6.96
CA ASP A 10 -1.26 6.00 -6.35
C ASP A 10 -1.28 4.75 -5.49
N LEU A 11 -0.67 3.67 -5.94
CA LEU A 11 -0.59 2.46 -5.15
C LEU A 11 0.17 2.71 -3.85
N TYR A 12 1.26 3.43 -3.94
CA TYR A 12 2.04 3.73 -2.76
C TYR A 12 1.27 4.59 -1.77
N LYS A 13 0.55 5.57 -2.28
CA LYS A 13 -0.25 6.43 -1.42
C LYS A 13 -1.35 5.63 -0.73
N GLU A 14 -1.97 4.75 -1.46
CA GLU A 14 -3.03 3.90 -0.89
C GLU A 14 -2.45 2.97 0.17
N TYR A 15 -1.29 2.40 -0.11
CA TYR A 15 -0.60 1.55 0.85
C TYR A 15 -0.31 2.32 2.14
N LYS A 16 0.21 3.52 2.01
CA LYS A 16 0.52 4.34 3.19
C LYS A 16 -0.76 4.67 3.96
N PHE A 17 -1.81 5.00 3.25
CA PHE A 17 -3.08 5.31 3.91
C PHE A 17 -3.59 4.10 4.69
N ALA A 18 -3.57 2.94 4.07
CA ALA A 18 -4.06 1.73 4.73
C ALA A 18 -3.21 1.39 5.95
N TYR A 19 -1.91 1.52 5.82
CA TYR A 19 -1.01 1.22 6.91
C TYR A 19 -1.23 2.18 8.08
N ASP A 20 -1.32 3.46 7.79
CA ASP A 20 -1.54 4.47 8.82
C ASP A 20 -2.89 4.27 9.48
N LYS A 21 -3.92 3.93 8.71
CA LYS A 21 -5.24 3.69 9.27
C LYS A 21 -5.23 2.48 10.19
N ALA A 22 -4.50 1.44 9.81
CA ALA A 22 -4.39 0.26 10.65
C ALA A 22 -3.75 0.61 11.99
N HIS A 23 -2.69 1.41 11.96
CA HIS A 23 -2.04 1.83 13.20
C HIS A 23 -2.98 2.66 14.07
N GLU A 24 -3.74 3.53 13.45
CA GLU A 24 -4.70 4.34 14.19
C GLU A 24 -5.76 3.48 14.87
N LEU A 25 -6.29 2.52 14.14
CA LEU A 25 -7.31 1.62 14.69
C LEU A 25 -6.74 0.77 15.81
N GLU A 26 -5.50 0.33 15.66
CA GLU A 26 -4.83 -0.42 16.70
C GLU A 26 -4.71 0.41 17.96
N PHE A 27 -4.40 1.68 17.80
CA PHE A 27 -4.27 2.59 18.93
C PHE A 27 -5.60 2.70 19.69
N PHE A 28 -6.71 2.60 19.00
CA PHE A 28 -8.03 2.66 19.61
C PHE A 28 -8.59 1.29 19.97
N ASP A 29 -7.76 0.25 19.95
CA ASP A 29 -8.17 -1.10 20.31
C ASP A 29 -9.18 -1.71 19.36
N LYS A 30 -9.26 -1.22 18.15
CA LYS A 30 -10.12 -1.80 17.13
C LYS A 30 -9.32 -2.78 16.33
N LEU A 31 -8.98 -3.90 16.97
CA LEU A 31 -7.99 -4.81 16.41
C LEU A 31 -8.46 -5.53 15.15
N GLN A 32 -9.74 -5.88 15.09
CA GLN A 32 -10.24 -6.56 13.90
C GLN A 32 -10.21 -5.65 12.69
N GLU A 33 -10.59 -4.41 12.88
CA GLU A 33 -10.55 -3.44 11.79
C GLU A 33 -9.11 -3.13 11.42
N ALA A 34 -8.24 -3.04 12.42
CA ALA A 34 -6.83 -2.81 12.14
C ALA A 34 -6.26 -3.95 11.30
N LEU A 35 -6.61 -5.18 11.64
CA LEU A 35 -6.12 -6.32 10.89
C LEU A 35 -6.58 -6.26 9.43
N TYR A 36 -7.83 -5.86 9.22
CA TYR A 36 -8.35 -5.71 7.87
C TYR A 36 -7.48 -4.74 7.05
N TYR A 37 -7.15 -3.61 7.65
CA TYR A 37 -6.33 -2.63 6.93
C TYR A 37 -4.89 -3.09 6.77
N TYR A 38 -4.36 -3.84 7.74
CA TYR A 38 -3.02 -4.39 7.59
C TYR A 38 -2.97 -5.38 6.43
N GLU A 39 -4.00 -6.21 6.29
CA GLU A 39 -4.03 -7.15 5.19
C GLU A 39 -4.17 -6.44 3.85
N TYR A 40 -4.96 -5.39 3.82
CA TYR A 40 -5.08 -4.60 2.61
C TYR A 40 -3.76 -3.93 2.26
N ALA A 41 -3.08 -3.39 3.25
CA ALA A 41 -1.78 -2.78 3.02
C ALA A 41 -0.77 -3.81 2.51
N LYS A 42 -0.82 -5.02 3.06
CA LYS A 42 0.06 -6.08 2.60
C LYS A 42 -0.21 -6.43 1.14
N TYR A 43 -1.48 -6.50 0.79
CA TYR A 43 -1.86 -6.77 -0.58
C TYR A 43 -1.32 -5.70 -1.54
N LEU A 44 -1.46 -4.45 -1.14
CA LEU A 44 -0.95 -3.36 -1.97
C LEU A 44 0.57 -3.38 -2.04
N ARG A 45 1.21 -3.71 -0.94
CA ARG A 45 2.66 -3.80 -0.92
C ARG A 45 3.16 -4.88 -1.86
N GLU A 46 2.46 -5.99 -1.89
CA GLU A 46 2.85 -7.07 -2.80
C GLU A 46 2.71 -6.63 -4.24
N LYS A 47 1.69 -5.86 -4.56
CA LYS A 47 1.56 -5.35 -5.91
C LYS A 47 2.72 -4.43 -6.26
N ILE A 48 3.11 -3.59 -5.34
CA ILE A 48 4.23 -2.68 -5.56
C ILE A 48 5.52 -3.47 -5.72
N ASP A 49 5.74 -4.43 -4.84
CA ASP A 49 6.97 -5.21 -4.85
C ASP A 49 7.08 -6.09 -6.09
N ASN A 50 5.95 -6.60 -6.56
CA ASN A 50 5.94 -7.42 -7.76
C ASN A 50 6.07 -6.59 -9.02
N GLY A 51 5.97 -5.29 -8.91
CA GLY A 51 6.15 -4.44 -10.05
C GLY A 51 5.00 -4.47 -11.03
N GLU A 52 3.81 -4.84 -10.56
CA GLU A 52 2.68 -4.97 -11.47
C GLU A 52 2.35 -3.66 -12.17
N THR A 53 2.54 -2.56 -11.47
CA THR A 53 2.32 -1.25 -12.07
C THR A 53 3.60 -0.62 -12.54
N ILE A 54 4.72 -1.21 -12.22
CA ILE A 54 6.03 -0.65 -12.53
C ILE A 54 6.62 -1.24 -13.78
N LEU A 55 6.35 -2.51 -14.01
CA LEU A 55 7.02 -3.25 -15.05
C LEU A 55 7.03 -2.55 -16.39
N TYR A 56 5.89 -2.06 -16.79
CA TYR A 56 5.84 -1.44 -18.09
C TYR A 56 6.44 -0.05 -18.10
N LYS A 57 6.77 0.48 -16.96
CA LYS A 57 7.41 1.76 -16.91
C LYS A 57 8.87 1.63 -16.87
N VAL A 58 9.32 0.60 -16.22
CA VAL A 58 10.74 0.39 -16.06
C VAL A 58 11.37 -0.07 -17.33
N ASN A 59 10.57 -0.37 -18.27
CA ASN A 59 11.05 -0.89 -19.52
C ASN A 59 11.62 0.15 -20.43
N PHE A 60 11.89 1.28 -19.95
CA PHE A 60 12.47 2.27 -20.83
C PHE A 60 13.90 2.54 -20.50
#